data_8ba8387766bee5350b66ba75b7c3e9ad
#
_entry.id   8ba8387766bee5350b66ba75b7c3e9ad
#
_cell.length_a   1.000
_cell.length_b   1.000
_cell.length_c   1.000
_cell.angle_alpha   90.00
_cell.angle_beta   90.00
_cell.angle_gamma   90.00
#
_symmetry.space_group_name_H-M   'P 1'
#
loop_
_entity.id
_entity.type
_entity.pdbx_description
1 polymer ?
#
loop_
_entity_poly.entity_id
_entity_poly.type
_entity_poly.pdbx_seq_one_letter_code
_entity_poly.pdbx_strand_id
1 'polypeptide(L)'
;MRNTIIDNLRGICMLGVIGIHIGSLALAPNNFTLYLLLEILSRYSVPSFFFISGYGLSCTDKGLLSGSRLNYIDFMKKRLRGAGLPYLSWSLFYMLYFWLILPPGFVSWNPLHVAYVLFFGLGCYHLYFMVILLWFYASYPLWRRLLRIIIHQNIPFMLVLLFIFQLAFNWWTTHPGLNTAGWSVLAKNFFDYRLNYLPLHYLLIFISGGLAACYWEKFIALLRRYSTIVCIIFAASVAWDVQSCYEAVTVKGYTLIDLANTYHQLSPQGLCYTVGSLLFFCLALDWLERRAQAKAHTEAPKALQSIPQAATTPEAPLSGSCHRKVTERGSLASLLYKAISTLSAYSMLIYFVHPLLLDWLSSAYNHFGIIMTVKKVALSYVLLVLGSLAFSILLTKAFEKCSTAKLLFTGKR
;
A
#
# COMPACT_ATOMS: atom_id res chain seq x y z
N MET A 1 -8.72 16.96 10.41
CA MET A 1 -7.27 16.84 10.70
C MET A 1 -6.66 15.73 9.87
N ARG A 2 -5.40 15.84 9.48
CA ARG A 2 -4.65 14.78 8.80
C ARG A 2 -4.28 13.72 9.84
N ASN A 3 -4.52 12.44 9.55
CA ASN A 3 -4.21 11.35 10.47
C ASN A 3 -2.82 10.77 10.14
N THR A 4 -1.85 11.03 11.01
CA THR A 4 -0.44 10.64 10.83
C THR A 4 -0.23 9.14 10.85
N ILE A 5 -1.02 8.39 11.63
CA ILE A 5 -0.96 6.92 11.69
C ILE A 5 -1.35 6.33 10.34
N ILE A 6 -2.46 6.79 9.75
CA ILE A 6 -2.92 6.34 8.44
C ILE A 6 -1.95 6.76 7.32
N ASP A 7 -1.39 7.96 7.42
CA ASP A 7 -0.37 8.39 6.47
C ASP A 7 0.88 7.51 6.58
N ASN A 8 1.36 7.22 7.79
CA ASN A 8 2.54 6.38 8.01
C ASN A 8 2.29 4.90 7.63
N LEU A 9 1.05 4.41 7.78
CA LEU A 9 0.67 3.07 7.30
C LEU A 9 0.95 2.91 5.79
N ARG A 10 0.79 3.97 4.97
CA ARG A 10 1.19 3.94 3.54
C ARG A 10 2.67 3.65 3.37
N GLY A 11 3.52 4.21 4.22
CA GLY A 11 4.98 3.96 4.18
C GLY A 11 5.30 2.49 4.46
N ILE A 12 4.67 1.89 5.48
CA ILE A 12 4.81 0.47 5.80
C ILE A 12 4.29 -0.40 4.63
N CYS A 13 3.13 -0.05 4.05
CA CYS A 13 2.60 -0.78 2.90
C CYS A 13 3.55 -0.72 1.69
N MET A 14 4.25 0.39 1.48
CA MET A 14 5.22 0.48 0.37
C MET A 14 6.42 -0.45 0.56
N LEU A 15 6.89 -0.64 1.79
CA LEU A 15 7.93 -1.65 2.07
C LEU A 15 7.44 -3.05 1.71
N GLY A 16 6.20 -3.39 2.06
CA GLY A 16 5.58 -4.66 1.68
C GLY A 16 5.41 -4.80 0.17
N VAL A 17 4.91 -3.77 -0.55
CA VAL A 17 4.76 -3.84 -2.01
C VAL A 17 6.10 -4.12 -2.70
N ILE A 18 7.17 -3.43 -2.29
CA ILE A 18 8.53 -3.71 -2.81
C ILE A 18 8.96 -5.13 -2.44
N GLY A 19 8.63 -5.60 -1.23
CA GLY A 19 8.93 -6.97 -0.78
C GLY A 19 8.30 -8.04 -1.66
N ILE A 20 7.01 -7.91 -1.99
CA ILE A 20 6.30 -8.85 -2.89
C ILE A 20 7.04 -8.96 -4.24
N HIS A 21 7.45 -7.84 -4.81
CA HIS A 21 8.05 -7.86 -6.15
C HIS A 21 9.52 -8.31 -6.14
N ILE A 22 10.28 -8.00 -5.10
CA ILE A 22 11.63 -8.57 -4.91
C ILE A 22 11.57 -10.06 -4.61
N GLY A 23 10.48 -10.55 -4.03
CA GLY A 23 10.25 -11.97 -3.80
C GLY A 23 10.39 -12.81 -5.07
N SER A 24 10.06 -12.26 -6.24
CA SER A 24 10.30 -12.93 -7.53
C SER A 24 11.77 -13.26 -7.79
N LEU A 25 12.72 -12.46 -7.29
CA LEU A 25 14.16 -12.74 -7.38
C LEU A 25 14.61 -13.88 -6.44
N ALA A 26 13.80 -14.23 -5.45
CA ALA A 26 14.06 -15.36 -4.55
C ALA A 26 13.72 -16.71 -5.20
N LEU A 27 13.00 -16.73 -6.31
CA LEU A 27 12.67 -17.94 -7.07
C LEU A 27 13.91 -18.58 -7.68
N ALA A 28 14.83 -17.77 -8.20
CA ALA A 28 16.05 -18.27 -8.86
C ALA A 28 16.95 -19.12 -7.93
N PRO A 29 17.26 -18.68 -6.67
CA PRO A 29 17.97 -19.51 -5.72
C PRO A 29 17.09 -20.58 -5.06
N ASN A 30 15.80 -20.68 -5.41
CA ASN A 30 14.81 -21.59 -4.82
C ASN A 30 14.84 -21.58 -3.28
N ASN A 31 14.93 -20.38 -2.69
CA ASN A 31 15.05 -20.21 -1.24
C ASN A 31 13.70 -19.91 -0.62
N PHE A 32 13.08 -20.94 -0.02
CA PHE A 32 11.77 -20.82 0.62
C PHE A 32 11.73 -19.78 1.73
N THR A 33 12.72 -19.73 2.62
CA THR A 33 12.74 -18.76 3.74
C THR A 33 12.77 -17.34 3.24
N LEU A 34 13.60 -17.03 2.24
CA LEU A 34 13.70 -15.71 1.64
C LEU A 34 12.40 -15.32 0.91
N TYR A 35 11.81 -16.27 0.18
CA TYR A 35 10.54 -16.09 -0.49
C TYR A 35 9.42 -15.81 0.53
N LEU A 36 9.37 -16.58 1.62
CA LEU A 36 8.42 -16.38 2.71
C LEU A 36 8.53 -14.97 3.31
N LEU A 37 9.74 -14.53 3.66
CA LEU A 37 9.97 -13.23 4.28
C LEU A 37 9.64 -12.05 3.35
N LEU A 38 10.02 -12.15 2.08
CA LEU A 38 9.89 -11.03 1.14
C LEU A 38 8.53 -11.01 0.44
N GLU A 39 8.00 -12.15 0.03
CA GLU A 39 6.73 -12.19 -0.69
C GLU A 39 5.55 -12.48 0.23
N ILE A 40 5.54 -13.63 0.91
CA ILE A 40 4.36 -14.06 1.68
C ILE A 40 4.05 -13.07 2.80
N LEU A 41 5.04 -12.77 3.67
CA LEU A 41 4.83 -11.85 4.78
C LEU A 41 4.69 -10.36 4.35
N SER A 42 4.83 -10.06 3.08
CA SER A 42 4.58 -8.72 2.54
C SER A 42 3.17 -8.55 1.95
N ARG A 43 2.40 -9.62 1.80
CA ARG A 43 1.08 -9.62 1.12
C ARG A 43 -0.01 -8.84 1.83
N TYR A 44 0.15 -8.48 3.11
CA TYR A 44 -0.74 -7.55 3.80
C TYR A 44 -0.81 -6.17 3.11
N SER A 45 0.20 -5.79 2.34
CA SER A 45 0.41 -4.41 1.87
C SER A 45 -0.66 -3.94 0.89
N VAL A 46 -0.99 -4.75 -0.12
CA VAL A 46 -1.99 -4.38 -1.15
C VAL A 46 -3.39 -4.22 -0.54
N PRO A 47 -3.92 -5.17 0.25
CA PRO A 47 -5.20 -4.98 0.92
C PRO A 47 -5.21 -3.79 1.87
N SER A 48 -4.10 -3.50 2.57
CA SER A 48 -4.00 -2.37 3.48
C SER A 48 -4.16 -1.02 2.79
N PHE A 49 -3.77 -0.88 1.53
CA PHE A 49 -4.07 0.32 0.76
C PHE A 49 -5.56 0.52 0.51
N PHE A 50 -6.36 -0.55 0.40
CA PHE A 50 -7.82 -0.41 0.32
C PHE A 50 -8.42 0.05 1.65
N PHE A 51 -7.88 -0.39 2.80
CA PHE A 51 -8.25 0.17 4.11
C PHE A 51 -7.97 1.68 4.16
N ILE A 52 -6.77 2.10 3.79
CA ILE A 52 -6.37 3.52 3.74
C ILE A 52 -7.28 4.31 2.80
N SER A 53 -7.68 3.72 1.67
CA SER A 53 -8.57 4.35 0.69
C SER A 53 -10.00 4.50 1.23
N GLY A 54 -10.55 3.47 1.86
CA GLY A 54 -11.84 3.51 2.54
C GLY A 54 -11.86 4.55 3.66
N TYR A 55 -10.79 4.62 4.46
CA TYR A 55 -10.59 5.64 5.47
C TYR A 55 -10.60 7.05 4.86
N GLY A 56 -9.77 7.30 3.86
CA GLY A 56 -9.64 8.62 3.22
C GLY A 56 -10.92 9.11 2.54
N LEU A 57 -11.68 8.19 1.90
CA LEU A 57 -12.97 8.52 1.31
C LEU A 57 -13.98 8.95 2.37
N SER A 58 -14.10 8.17 3.43
CA SER A 58 -15.07 8.40 4.52
C SER A 58 -14.73 9.67 5.32
N CYS A 59 -13.46 9.96 5.58
CA CYS A 59 -13.03 11.22 6.19
C CYS A 59 -13.38 12.46 5.36
N THR A 60 -13.38 12.34 4.03
CA THR A 60 -13.67 13.48 3.13
C THR A 60 -15.16 13.62 2.82
N ASP A 61 -15.97 12.60 3.09
CA ASP A 61 -17.43 12.62 2.89
C ASP A 61 -18.16 13.20 4.10
N LYS A 62 -18.27 14.52 4.13
CA LYS A 62 -18.98 15.25 5.20
C LYS A 62 -20.45 14.81 5.34
N GLY A 63 -21.05 14.29 4.28
CA GLY A 63 -22.44 13.84 4.24
C GLY A 63 -22.63 12.39 4.70
N LEU A 64 -21.58 11.66 4.99
CA LEU A 64 -21.68 10.25 5.34
C LEU A 64 -22.55 10.02 6.59
N LEU A 65 -22.28 10.74 7.67
CA LEU A 65 -23.02 10.64 8.93
C LEU A 65 -24.29 11.49 8.95
N SER A 66 -24.27 12.69 8.35
CA SER A 66 -25.41 13.61 8.33
C SER A 66 -26.52 13.24 7.37
N GLY A 67 -26.31 12.26 6.50
CA GLY A 67 -27.34 11.83 5.54
C GLY A 67 -27.39 12.66 4.27
N SER A 68 -26.62 13.73 4.13
CA SER A 68 -26.68 14.60 2.95
C SER A 68 -26.28 13.87 1.67
N ARG A 69 -26.79 14.34 0.52
CA ARG A 69 -26.50 13.73 -0.78
C ARG A 69 -25.04 13.94 -1.17
N LEU A 70 -24.44 12.92 -1.79
CA LEU A 70 -23.13 13.01 -2.40
C LEU A 70 -23.23 13.69 -3.76
N ASN A 71 -22.47 14.78 -3.99
CA ASN A 71 -22.26 15.28 -5.34
C ASN A 71 -21.28 14.33 -6.06
N TYR A 72 -21.84 13.33 -6.74
CA TYR A 72 -21.07 12.27 -7.36
C TYR A 72 -20.15 12.75 -8.48
N ILE A 73 -20.59 13.74 -9.26
CA ILE A 73 -19.80 14.30 -10.38
C ILE A 73 -18.54 14.97 -9.86
N ASP A 74 -18.67 15.84 -8.87
CA ASP A 74 -17.51 16.51 -8.28
C ASP A 74 -16.60 15.55 -7.52
N PHE A 75 -17.19 14.55 -6.87
CA PHE A 75 -16.46 13.46 -6.26
C PHE A 75 -15.61 12.72 -7.30
N MET A 76 -16.21 12.25 -8.41
CA MET A 76 -15.51 11.53 -9.46
C MET A 76 -14.45 12.38 -10.16
N LYS A 77 -14.72 13.65 -10.46
CA LYS A 77 -13.72 14.56 -11.03
C LYS A 77 -12.45 14.64 -10.16
N LYS A 78 -12.61 14.73 -8.83
CA LYS A 78 -11.48 14.77 -7.89
C LYS A 78 -10.71 13.43 -7.88
N ARG A 79 -11.42 12.28 -7.93
CA ARG A 79 -10.80 10.94 -7.91
C ARG A 79 -10.11 10.61 -9.22
N LEU A 80 -10.74 10.91 -10.34
CA LEU A 80 -10.11 10.74 -11.66
C LEU A 80 -8.86 11.61 -11.81
N ARG A 81 -8.89 12.84 -11.30
CA ARG A 81 -7.67 13.69 -11.29
C ARG A 81 -6.59 13.11 -10.40
N GLY A 82 -6.91 12.67 -9.17
CA GLY A 82 -5.93 12.23 -8.19
C GLY A 82 -5.37 10.83 -8.41
N ALA A 83 -6.12 9.95 -9.05
CA ALA A 83 -5.74 8.55 -9.28
C ALA A 83 -5.87 8.11 -10.74
N GLY A 84 -6.94 8.53 -11.43
CA GLY A 84 -7.19 8.12 -12.82
C GLY A 84 -6.16 8.68 -13.80
N LEU A 85 -5.83 9.98 -13.72
CA LEU A 85 -4.80 10.58 -14.58
C LEU A 85 -3.42 9.94 -14.36
N PRO A 86 -2.90 9.81 -13.12
CA PRO A 86 -1.66 9.08 -12.89
C PRO A 86 -1.70 7.65 -13.41
N TYR A 87 -2.80 6.92 -13.16
CA TYR A 87 -2.97 5.58 -13.68
C TYR A 87 -2.83 5.52 -15.21
N LEU A 88 -3.56 6.40 -15.93
CA LEU A 88 -3.50 6.47 -17.39
C LEU A 88 -2.09 6.81 -17.87
N SER A 89 -1.47 7.85 -17.32
CA SER A 89 -0.15 8.30 -17.72
C SER A 89 0.93 7.22 -17.51
N TRP A 90 0.93 6.57 -16.35
CA TRP A 90 1.88 5.50 -16.06
C TRP A 90 1.60 4.23 -16.86
N SER A 91 0.33 3.89 -17.13
CA SER A 91 0.00 2.75 -17.99
C SER A 91 0.53 2.95 -19.42
N LEU A 92 0.30 4.14 -20.00
CA LEU A 92 0.84 4.48 -21.32
C LEU A 92 2.36 4.56 -21.33
N PHE A 93 2.98 5.07 -20.25
CA PHE A 93 4.43 5.07 -20.09
C PHE A 93 4.99 3.64 -20.10
N TYR A 94 4.41 2.70 -19.35
CA TYR A 94 4.85 1.31 -19.33
C TYR A 94 4.60 0.60 -20.65
N MET A 95 3.49 0.86 -21.33
CA MET A 95 3.26 0.34 -22.68
C MET A 95 4.34 0.84 -23.65
N LEU A 96 4.69 2.14 -23.62
CA LEU A 96 5.76 2.71 -24.42
C LEU A 96 7.13 2.11 -24.06
N TYR A 97 7.41 1.99 -22.75
CA TYR A 97 8.65 1.40 -22.26
C TYR A 97 8.84 -0.03 -22.77
N PHE A 98 7.84 -0.91 -22.61
CA PHE A 98 7.89 -2.29 -23.07
C PHE A 98 7.88 -2.40 -24.59
N TRP A 99 7.22 -1.49 -25.30
CA TRP A 99 7.28 -1.43 -26.76
C TRP A 99 8.69 -1.14 -27.29
N LEU A 100 9.47 -0.33 -26.56
CA LEU A 100 10.84 0.02 -26.94
C LEU A 100 11.87 -1.08 -26.64
N ILE A 101 11.66 -1.87 -25.56
CA ILE A 101 12.66 -2.83 -25.08
C ILE A 101 12.35 -4.28 -25.42
N LEU A 102 11.11 -4.62 -25.72
CA LEU A 102 10.69 -6.00 -26.03
C LEU A 102 10.65 -6.22 -27.55
N PRO A 103 10.68 -7.50 -28.00
CA PRO A 103 10.59 -7.83 -29.42
C PRO A 103 9.36 -7.22 -30.10
N PRO A 104 9.45 -6.88 -31.39
CA PRO A 104 8.31 -6.38 -32.16
C PRO A 104 7.09 -7.29 -32.08
N GLY A 105 5.91 -6.69 -31.90
CA GLY A 105 4.63 -7.42 -31.76
C GLY A 105 4.24 -7.76 -30.32
N PHE A 106 5.11 -7.56 -29.33
CA PHE A 106 4.78 -7.82 -27.93
C PHE A 106 3.76 -6.80 -27.36
N VAL A 107 3.87 -5.53 -27.77
CA VAL A 107 2.90 -4.48 -27.40
C VAL A 107 2.21 -3.97 -28.67
N SER A 108 0.88 -3.97 -28.65
CA SER A 108 0.06 -3.43 -29.75
C SER A 108 -0.52 -2.07 -29.38
N TRP A 109 -0.44 -1.12 -30.29
CA TRP A 109 -1.06 0.21 -30.17
C TRP A 109 -2.44 0.27 -30.82
N ASN A 110 -3.04 -0.89 -31.20
CA ASN A 110 -4.43 -0.91 -31.63
C ASN A 110 -5.33 -0.33 -30.51
N PRO A 111 -6.22 0.62 -30.80
CA PRO A 111 -7.09 1.26 -29.78
C PRO A 111 -7.88 0.28 -28.92
N LEU A 112 -8.37 -0.82 -29.49
CA LEU A 112 -9.06 -1.86 -28.73
C LEU A 112 -8.13 -2.59 -27.75
N HIS A 113 -6.89 -2.86 -28.17
CA HIS A 113 -5.89 -3.46 -27.30
C HIS A 113 -5.46 -2.50 -26.19
N VAL A 114 -5.25 -1.22 -26.50
CA VAL A 114 -4.96 -0.19 -25.49
C VAL A 114 -6.10 -0.10 -24.47
N ALA A 115 -7.36 -0.06 -24.93
CA ALA A 115 -8.54 -0.06 -24.04
C ALA A 115 -8.59 -1.31 -23.16
N TYR A 116 -8.29 -2.48 -23.72
CA TYR A 116 -8.20 -3.75 -23.01
C TYR A 116 -7.12 -3.72 -21.91
N VAL A 117 -5.90 -3.28 -22.25
CA VAL A 117 -4.79 -3.13 -21.31
C VAL A 117 -5.15 -2.17 -20.17
N LEU A 118 -5.76 -1.03 -20.50
CA LEU A 118 -6.19 -0.05 -19.50
C LEU A 118 -7.35 -0.55 -18.64
N PHE A 119 -8.29 -1.32 -19.20
CA PHE A 119 -9.43 -1.82 -18.44
C PHE A 119 -9.02 -2.86 -17.38
N PHE A 120 -8.09 -3.76 -17.74
CA PHE A 120 -7.66 -4.85 -16.86
C PHE A 120 -6.37 -4.54 -16.07
N GLY A 121 -5.74 -3.37 -16.28
CA GLY A 121 -4.51 -2.98 -15.58
C GLY A 121 -3.25 -3.73 -16.04
N LEU A 122 -3.18 -4.09 -17.31
CA LEU A 122 -2.13 -4.95 -17.87
C LEU A 122 -0.91 -4.19 -18.40
N GLY A 123 -0.89 -2.85 -18.30
CA GLY A 123 0.26 -2.04 -18.72
C GLY A 123 1.55 -2.35 -17.96
N CYS A 124 1.43 -2.78 -16.70
CA CYS A 124 2.48 -3.39 -15.89
C CYS A 124 1.80 -4.18 -14.76
N TYR A 125 2.42 -5.26 -14.31
CA TYR A 125 1.83 -6.24 -13.38
C TYR A 125 1.24 -5.67 -12.07
N HIS A 126 1.71 -4.54 -11.59
CA HIS A 126 1.20 -3.92 -10.35
C HIS A 126 -0.01 -3.02 -10.58
N LEU A 127 -0.26 -2.57 -11.82
CA LEU A 127 -1.28 -1.55 -12.12
C LEU A 127 -2.73 -2.02 -11.92
N TYR A 128 -2.98 -3.32 -11.84
CA TYR A 128 -4.32 -3.87 -11.51
C TYR A 128 -4.89 -3.30 -10.22
N PHE A 129 -4.06 -3.00 -9.21
CA PHE A 129 -4.49 -2.36 -7.97
C PHE A 129 -5.20 -1.02 -8.23
N MET A 130 -4.66 -0.20 -9.15
CA MET A 130 -5.28 1.08 -9.51
C MET A 130 -6.64 0.89 -10.19
N VAL A 131 -6.81 -0.17 -10.98
CA VAL A 131 -8.11 -0.52 -11.59
C VAL A 131 -9.13 -0.85 -10.50
N ILE A 132 -8.80 -1.72 -9.56
CA ILE A 132 -9.68 -2.05 -8.43
C ILE A 132 -10.03 -0.79 -7.63
N LEU A 133 -9.04 0.07 -7.38
CA LEU A 133 -9.23 1.33 -6.66
C LEU A 133 -10.20 2.27 -7.41
N LEU A 134 -10.07 2.40 -8.73
CA LEU A 134 -10.99 3.19 -9.55
C LEU A 134 -12.40 2.60 -9.55
N TRP A 135 -12.56 1.28 -9.53
CA TRP A 135 -13.85 0.63 -9.36
C TRP A 135 -14.46 0.89 -7.97
N PHE A 136 -13.66 0.91 -6.90
CA PHE A 136 -14.14 1.36 -5.59
C PHE A 136 -14.64 2.81 -5.61
N TYR A 137 -13.97 3.68 -6.37
CA TYR A 137 -14.40 5.07 -6.51
C TYR A 137 -15.69 5.18 -7.34
N ALA A 138 -15.76 4.48 -8.47
CA ALA A 138 -16.95 4.49 -9.33
C ALA A 138 -18.18 3.96 -8.60
N SER A 139 -18.03 2.90 -7.82
CA SER A 139 -19.10 2.28 -7.04
C SER A 139 -19.26 2.86 -5.60
N TYR A 140 -18.58 3.95 -5.27
CA TYR A 140 -18.62 4.54 -3.93
C TYR A 140 -20.03 4.80 -3.36
N PRO A 141 -21.04 5.24 -4.14
CA PRO A 141 -22.40 5.37 -3.63
C PRO A 141 -22.96 4.09 -2.99
N LEU A 142 -22.62 2.90 -3.52
CA LEU A 142 -23.03 1.60 -2.96
C LEU A 142 -22.35 1.34 -1.63
N TRP A 143 -21.03 1.55 -1.56
CA TRP A 143 -20.23 1.34 -0.34
C TRP A 143 -20.60 2.34 0.74
N ARG A 144 -20.90 3.56 0.36
CA ARG A 144 -21.43 4.60 1.23
C ARG A 144 -22.76 4.18 1.87
N ARG A 145 -23.67 3.61 1.06
CA ARG A 145 -24.96 3.08 1.57
C ARG A 145 -24.75 1.91 2.52
N LEU A 146 -23.88 0.95 2.14
CA LEU A 146 -23.53 -0.20 2.98
C LEU A 146 -22.93 0.26 4.31
N LEU A 147 -21.97 1.18 4.28
CA LEU A 147 -21.33 1.73 5.47
C LEU A 147 -22.35 2.39 6.41
N ARG A 148 -23.33 3.13 5.88
CA ARG A 148 -24.42 3.71 6.66
C ARG A 148 -25.30 2.65 7.29
N ILE A 149 -25.64 1.59 6.57
CA ILE A 149 -26.40 0.47 7.13
C ILE A 149 -25.65 -0.13 8.32
N ILE A 150 -24.36 -0.39 8.16
CA ILE A 150 -23.51 -0.97 9.24
C ILE A 150 -23.44 -0.03 10.44
N ILE A 151 -23.30 1.29 10.24
CA ILE A 151 -23.24 2.29 11.32
C ILE A 151 -24.53 2.33 12.14
N HIS A 152 -25.69 2.10 11.53
CA HIS A 152 -26.98 2.10 12.21
C HIS A 152 -27.40 0.73 12.78
N GLN A 153 -26.59 -0.31 12.57
CA GLN A 153 -26.82 -1.65 13.08
C GLN A 153 -25.77 -2.02 14.16
N ASN A 154 -25.77 -3.27 14.58
CA ASN A 154 -24.73 -3.80 15.44
C ASN A 154 -23.43 -3.98 14.65
N ILE A 155 -22.47 -3.03 14.79
CA ILE A 155 -21.22 -3.02 14.02
C ILE A 155 -20.44 -4.33 14.15
N PRO A 156 -20.18 -4.90 15.34
CA PRO A 156 -19.50 -6.19 15.46
C PRO A 156 -20.17 -7.31 14.69
N PHE A 157 -21.48 -7.43 14.79
CA PHE A 157 -22.23 -8.45 14.06
C PHE A 157 -22.13 -8.26 12.54
N MET A 158 -22.27 -7.03 12.06
CA MET A 158 -22.16 -6.73 10.63
C MET A 158 -20.73 -6.98 10.09
N LEU A 159 -19.69 -6.73 10.90
CA LEU A 159 -18.32 -7.06 10.52
C LEU A 159 -18.10 -8.57 10.44
N VAL A 160 -18.69 -9.37 11.31
CA VAL A 160 -18.66 -10.84 11.22
C VAL A 160 -19.36 -11.32 9.95
N LEU A 161 -20.53 -10.81 9.65
CA LEU A 161 -21.23 -11.14 8.38
C LEU A 161 -20.41 -10.77 7.15
N LEU A 162 -19.78 -9.59 7.17
CA LEU A 162 -18.94 -9.13 6.07
C LEU A 162 -17.66 -9.98 5.94
N PHE A 163 -17.11 -10.44 7.05
CA PHE A 163 -15.96 -11.35 7.07
C PHE A 163 -16.33 -12.72 6.46
N ILE A 164 -17.46 -13.30 6.87
CA ILE A 164 -17.98 -14.56 6.29
C ILE A 164 -18.26 -14.40 4.79
N PHE A 165 -18.91 -13.30 4.39
CA PHE A 165 -19.11 -12.99 2.99
C PHE A 165 -17.80 -12.91 2.23
N GLN A 166 -16.81 -12.22 2.78
CA GLN A 166 -15.49 -12.06 2.13
C GLN A 166 -14.78 -13.40 1.93
N LEU A 167 -14.81 -14.28 2.94
CA LEU A 167 -14.25 -15.63 2.83
C LEU A 167 -14.97 -16.43 1.74
N ALA A 168 -16.30 -16.46 1.77
CA ALA A 168 -17.11 -17.22 0.81
C ALA A 168 -16.91 -16.69 -0.63
N PHE A 169 -16.93 -15.36 -0.80
CA PHE A 169 -16.73 -14.73 -2.10
C PHE A 169 -15.33 -15.00 -2.67
N ASN A 170 -14.30 -14.84 -1.84
CA ASN A 170 -12.94 -15.11 -2.26
C ASN A 170 -12.75 -16.59 -2.61
N TRP A 171 -13.27 -17.50 -1.78
CA TRP A 171 -13.24 -18.92 -2.06
C TRP A 171 -13.89 -19.24 -3.41
N TRP A 172 -15.13 -18.78 -3.62
CA TRP A 172 -15.86 -19.02 -4.85
C TRP A 172 -15.14 -18.49 -6.09
N THR A 173 -14.55 -17.31 -6.01
CA THR A 173 -13.89 -16.68 -7.17
C THR A 173 -12.50 -17.25 -7.46
N THR A 174 -11.80 -17.79 -6.46
CA THR A 174 -10.49 -18.41 -6.65
C THR A 174 -10.58 -19.89 -7.04
N HIS A 175 -11.70 -20.57 -6.74
CA HIS A 175 -11.97 -21.96 -7.07
C HIS A 175 -13.29 -22.10 -7.89
N PRO A 176 -13.40 -21.45 -9.04
CA PRO A 176 -14.69 -21.32 -9.71
C PRO A 176 -15.22 -22.64 -10.28
N GLY A 177 -14.37 -23.65 -10.52
CA GLY A 177 -14.77 -24.95 -11.08
C GLY A 177 -15.54 -24.88 -12.42
N LEU A 178 -15.57 -23.70 -13.06
CA LEU A 178 -16.35 -23.45 -14.24
C LEU A 178 -15.62 -23.87 -15.51
N ASN A 179 -16.28 -24.67 -16.34
CA ASN A 179 -15.78 -24.94 -17.68
C ASN A 179 -16.03 -23.73 -18.58
N THR A 180 -14.97 -23.07 -19.01
CA THR A 180 -15.02 -21.92 -19.92
C THR A 180 -14.94 -22.30 -21.39
N ALA A 181 -14.98 -23.60 -21.73
CA ALA A 181 -15.02 -24.07 -23.11
C ALA A 181 -16.28 -23.53 -23.81
N GLY A 182 -16.13 -22.95 -24.99
CA GLY A 182 -17.25 -22.36 -25.76
C GLY A 182 -17.63 -20.93 -25.33
N TRP A 183 -17.00 -20.34 -24.33
CA TRP A 183 -17.25 -18.94 -24.04
C TRP A 183 -16.65 -18.01 -25.11
N SER A 184 -17.29 -16.86 -25.33
CA SER A 184 -16.69 -15.82 -26.17
C SER A 184 -15.37 -15.34 -25.57
N VAL A 185 -14.45 -14.89 -26.42
CA VAL A 185 -13.14 -14.36 -25.99
C VAL A 185 -13.31 -13.25 -24.96
N LEU A 186 -14.31 -12.39 -25.15
CA LEU A 186 -14.59 -11.30 -24.21
C LEU A 186 -15.03 -11.85 -22.83
N ALA A 187 -15.96 -12.78 -22.78
CA ALA A 187 -16.44 -13.38 -21.54
C ALA A 187 -15.32 -14.12 -20.80
N LYS A 188 -14.48 -14.84 -21.55
CA LYS A 188 -13.29 -15.50 -20.99
C LYS A 188 -12.30 -14.50 -20.38
N ASN A 189 -11.99 -13.41 -21.07
CA ASN A 189 -11.11 -12.37 -20.55
C ASN A 189 -11.66 -11.74 -19.26
N PHE A 190 -12.94 -11.41 -19.19
CA PHE A 190 -13.56 -10.91 -17.96
C PHE A 190 -13.44 -11.93 -16.81
N PHE A 191 -13.60 -13.19 -17.11
CA PHE A 191 -13.46 -14.23 -16.10
C PHE A 191 -12.00 -14.44 -15.67
N ASP A 192 -11.06 -14.52 -16.58
CA ASP A 192 -9.64 -14.76 -16.30
C ASP A 192 -9.02 -13.61 -15.51
N TYR A 193 -9.37 -12.36 -15.85
CA TYR A 193 -8.87 -11.16 -15.15
C TYR A 193 -9.77 -10.68 -14.00
N ARG A 194 -10.73 -11.49 -13.50
CA ARG A 194 -11.66 -11.08 -12.44
C ARG A 194 -10.98 -10.59 -11.17
N LEU A 195 -9.80 -11.09 -10.85
CA LEU A 195 -9.01 -10.66 -9.70
C LEU A 195 -8.38 -9.28 -9.88
N ASN A 196 -8.31 -8.78 -11.12
CA ASN A 196 -7.68 -7.50 -11.43
C ASN A 196 -8.65 -6.31 -11.39
N TYR A 197 -9.98 -6.54 -11.39
CA TYR A 197 -10.93 -5.44 -11.46
C TYR A 197 -12.07 -5.52 -10.44
N LEU A 198 -12.35 -6.67 -9.80
CA LEU A 198 -13.48 -6.79 -8.88
C LEU A 198 -13.15 -6.22 -7.49
N PRO A 199 -13.79 -5.11 -7.05
CA PRO A 199 -13.54 -4.52 -5.73
C PRO A 199 -14.05 -5.40 -4.59
N LEU A 200 -14.98 -6.32 -4.84
CA LEU A 200 -15.57 -7.20 -3.83
C LEU A 200 -14.54 -8.08 -3.12
N HIS A 201 -13.39 -8.38 -3.75
CA HIS A 201 -12.28 -9.12 -3.14
C HIS A 201 -11.67 -8.44 -1.91
N TYR A 202 -11.88 -7.12 -1.76
CA TYR A 202 -11.31 -6.32 -0.68
C TYR A 202 -12.35 -5.51 0.07
N LEU A 203 -13.65 -5.89 -0.06
CA LEU A 203 -14.76 -5.13 0.48
C LEU A 203 -14.71 -5.00 2.00
N LEU A 204 -14.45 -6.09 2.73
CA LEU A 204 -14.28 -6.08 4.19
C LEU A 204 -13.23 -5.04 4.60
N ILE A 205 -12.06 -5.08 3.97
CA ILE A 205 -10.92 -4.24 4.31
C ILE A 205 -11.23 -2.76 4.02
N PHE A 206 -11.85 -2.49 2.87
CA PHE A 206 -12.26 -1.14 2.48
C PHE A 206 -13.32 -0.55 3.43
N ILE A 207 -14.36 -1.32 3.76
CA ILE A 207 -15.43 -0.91 4.69
C ILE A 207 -14.87 -0.72 6.11
N SER A 208 -13.96 -1.61 6.56
CA SER A 208 -13.29 -1.45 7.85
C SER A 208 -12.50 -0.14 7.95
N GLY A 209 -11.84 0.28 6.84
CA GLY A 209 -11.21 1.60 6.76
C GLY A 209 -12.21 2.75 6.90
N GLY A 210 -13.38 2.64 6.26
CA GLY A 210 -14.46 3.61 6.38
C GLY A 210 -15.03 3.70 7.78
N LEU A 211 -15.23 2.57 8.47
CA LEU A 211 -15.66 2.54 9.87
C LEU A 211 -14.62 3.15 10.81
N ALA A 212 -13.34 2.82 10.58
CA ALA A 212 -12.24 3.42 11.35
C ALA A 212 -12.21 4.93 11.20
N ALA A 213 -12.53 5.48 10.02
CA ALA A 213 -12.63 6.93 9.82
C ALA A 213 -13.78 7.57 10.63
N CYS A 214 -14.92 6.89 10.71
CA CYS A 214 -16.09 7.38 11.48
C CYS A 214 -15.87 7.33 12.98
N TYR A 215 -15.06 6.38 13.48
CA TYR A 215 -14.90 6.11 14.91
C TYR A 215 -13.42 6.03 15.32
N TRP A 216 -12.56 6.86 14.75
CA TRP A 216 -11.11 6.76 14.89
C TRP A 216 -10.63 6.70 16.34
N GLU A 217 -11.09 7.62 17.17
CA GLU A 217 -10.68 7.68 18.59
C GLU A 217 -11.08 6.41 19.36
N LYS A 218 -12.30 5.90 19.10
CA LYS A 218 -12.77 4.64 19.70
C LYS A 218 -11.95 3.46 19.20
N PHE A 219 -11.64 3.44 17.89
CA PHE A 219 -10.85 2.39 17.26
C PHE A 219 -9.44 2.30 17.88
N ILE A 220 -8.72 3.41 17.97
CA ILE A 220 -7.39 3.44 18.58
C ILE A 220 -7.43 3.14 20.08
N ALA A 221 -8.41 3.67 20.83
CA ALA A 221 -8.59 3.35 22.23
C ALA A 221 -8.83 1.85 22.47
N LEU A 222 -9.59 1.20 21.58
CA LEU A 222 -9.84 -0.24 21.61
C LEU A 222 -8.55 -1.04 21.35
N LEU A 223 -7.76 -0.65 20.33
CA LEU A 223 -6.47 -1.30 20.04
C LEU A 223 -5.50 -1.18 21.22
N ARG A 224 -5.44 -0.02 21.87
CA ARG A 224 -4.61 0.19 23.07
C ARG A 224 -5.08 -0.69 24.24
N ARG A 225 -6.39 -0.71 24.49
CA ARG A 225 -7.00 -1.50 25.59
C ARG A 225 -6.73 -3.00 25.43
N TYR A 226 -6.81 -3.51 24.20
CA TYR A 226 -6.65 -4.92 23.87
C TYR A 226 -5.31 -5.20 23.14
N SER A 227 -4.27 -4.43 23.44
CA SER A 227 -2.97 -4.49 22.75
C SER A 227 -2.36 -5.90 22.75
N THR A 228 -2.42 -6.60 23.89
CA THR A 228 -1.94 -7.98 24.00
C THR A 228 -2.72 -8.92 23.06
N ILE A 229 -4.04 -8.78 23.01
CA ILE A 229 -4.89 -9.60 22.11
C ILE A 229 -4.56 -9.30 20.66
N VAL A 230 -4.35 -8.03 20.30
CA VAL A 230 -3.93 -7.63 18.94
C VAL A 230 -2.60 -8.29 18.58
N CYS A 231 -1.61 -8.28 19.48
CA CYS A 231 -0.33 -8.94 19.25
C CYS A 231 -0.48 -10.47 19.10
N ILE A 232 -1.34 -11.10 19.91
CA ILE A 232 -1.62 -12.55 19.82
C ILE A 232 -2.31 -12.86 18.48
N ILE A 233 -3.33 -12.10 18.07
CA ILE A 233 -4.01 -12.29 16.77
C ILE A 233 -3.03 -12.15 15.63
N PHE A 234 -2.17 -11.13 15.65
CA PHE A 234 -1.15 -10.94 14.64
C PHE A 234 -0.18 -12.13 14.61
N ALA A 235 0.40 -12.52 15.75
CA ALA A 235 1.33 -13.64 15.83
C ALA A 235 0.69 -14.97 15.38
N ALA A 236 -0.56 -15.24 15.78
CA ALA A 236 -1.30 -16.41 15.37
C ALA A 236 -1.58 -16.43 13.86
N SER A 237 -1.93 -15.27 13.28
CA SER A 237 -2.18 -15.16 11.84
C SER A 237 -0.88 -15.35 11.02
N VAL A 238 0.24 -14.81 11.50
CA VAL A 238 1.58 -15.07 10.91
C VAL A 238 1.91 -16.56 11.00
N ALA A 239 1.74 -17.17 12.19
CA ALA A 239 2.04 -18.58 12.39
C ALA A 239 1.20 -19.48 11.47
N TRP A 240 -0.09 -19.19 11.33
CA TRP A 240 -0.97 -19.94 10.42
C TRP A 240 -0.56 -19.81 8.97
N ASP A 241 -0.25 -18.61 8.49
CA ASP A 241 0.17 -18.38 7.09
C ASP A 241 1.52 -19.08 6.80
N VAL A 242 2.49 -18.94 7.71
CA VAL A 242 3.80 -19.61 7.62
C VAL A 242 3.66 -21.15 7.65
N GLN A 243 2.87 -21.68 8.60
CA GLN A 243 2.63 -23.11 8.72
C GLN A 243 1.98 -23.67 7.45
N SER A 244 0.96 -22.98 6.92
CA SER A 244 0.28 -23.41 5.69
C SER A 244 1.22 -23.42 4.48
N CYS A 245 2.10 -22.43 4.37
CA CYS A 245 3.11 -22.36 3.31
C CYS A 245 4.17 -23.47 3.48
N TYR A 246 4.62 -23.72 4.70
CA TYR A 246 5.58 -24.77 5.01
C TYR A 246 5.02 -26.16 4.67
N GLU A 247 3.80 -26.46 5.09
CA GLU A 247 3.11 -27.73 4.76
C GLU A 247 2.92 -27.89 3.24
N ALA A 248 2.60 -26.79 2.53
CA ALA A 248 2.45 -26.86 1.08
C ALA A 248 3.74 -27.28 0.39
N VAL A 249 4.88 -26.76 0.80
CA VAL A 249 6.17 -27.10 0.20
C VAL A 249 6.66 -28.48 0.64
N THR A 250 6.62 -28.79 1.94
CA THR A 250 7.26 -30.00 2.48
C THR A 250 6.39 -31.25 2.39
N VAL A 251 5.07 -31.11 2.52
CA VAL A 251 4.12 -32.24 2.52
C VAL A 251 3.43 -32.40 1.18
N LYS A 252 2.99 -31.30 0.57
CA LYS A 252 2.24 -31.34 -0.71
C LYS A 252 3.15 -31.24 -1.94
N GLY A 253 4.45 -30.96 -1.76
CA GLY A 253 5.41 -30.85 -2.86
C GLY A 253 5.23 -29.63 -3.76
N TYR A 254 4.60 -28.55 -3.27
CA TYR A 254 4.39 -27.34 -4.06
C TYR A 254 5.72 -26.66 -4.39
N THR A 255 5.85 -26.20 -5.63
CA THR A 255 6.89 -25.25 -6.01
C THR A 255 6.59 -23.87 -5.42
N LEU A 256 7.58 -22.96 -5.42
CA LEU A 256 7.35 -21.57 -4.98
C LEU A 256 6.32 -20.84 -5.87
N ILE A 257 6.21 -21.23 -7.15
CA ILE A 257 5.20 -20.69 -8.07
C ILE A 257 3.80 -21.20 -7.70
N ASP A 258 3.66 -22.49 -7.38
CA ASP A 258 2.38 -23.04 -6.90
C ASP A 258 1.95 -22.39 -5.60
N LEU A 259 2.91 -22.13 -4.70
CA LEU A 259 2.70 -21.42 -3.45
C LEU A 259 2.17 -20.00 -3.70
N ALA A 260 2.77 -19.27 -4.64
CA ALA A 260 2.34 -17.93 -5.03
C ALA A 260 0.88 -17.90 -5.51
N ASN A 261 0.49 -18.90 -6.28
CA ASN A 261 -0.85 -18.99 -6.87
C ASN A 261 -1.93 -19.48 -5.89
N THR A 262 -1.54 -20.29 -4.89
CA THR A 262 -2.50 -20.91 -3.95
C THR A 262 -2.68 -20.10 -2.68
N TYR A 263 -1.59 -19.63 -2.08
CA TYR A 263 -1.57 -18.94 -0.79
C TYR A 263 -1.40 -17.43 -0.98
N HIS A 264 -2.27 -16.81 -1.78
CA HIS A 264 -2.26 -15.37 -2.00
C HIS A 264 -3.11 -14.61 -0.96
N GLN A 265 -3.11 -13.28 -1.02
CA GLN A 265 -3.81 -12.42 -0.04
C GLN A 265 -5.33 -12.60 0.02
N LEU A 266 -5.94 -13.32 -0.91
CA LEU A 266 -7.38 -13.64 -0.92
C LEU A 266 -7.69 -14.99 -0.28
N SER A 267 -6.67 -15.80 0.02
CA SER A 267 -6.84 -17.06 0.76
C SER A 267 -7.33 -16.77 2.20
N PRO A 268 -7.96 -17.73 2.88
CA PRO A 268 -8.39 -17.54 4.27
C PRO A 268 -7.25 -17.11 5.20
N GLN A 269 -6.06 -17.74 5.05
CA GLN A 269 -4.87 -17.41 5.80
C GLN A 269 -4.39 -15.99 5.51
N GLY A 270 -4.29 -15.63 4.21
CA GLY A 270 -3.88 -14.31 3.76
C GLY A 270 -4.83 -13.20 4.19
N LEU A 271 -6.15 -13.46 4.23
CA LEU A 271 -7.14 -12.52 4.76
C LEU A 271 -6.97 -12.29 6.27
N CYS A 272 -6.83 -13.38 7.05
CA CYS A 272 -6.61 -13.29 8.49
C CYS A 272 -5.29 -12.59 8.81
N TYR A 273 -4.22 -12.92 8.05
CA TYR A 273 -2.93 -12.25 8.16
C TYR A 273 -3.03 -10.75 7.82
N THR A 274 -3.79 -10.37 6.79
CA THR A 274 -4.03 -8.96 6.46
C THR A 274 -4.73 -8.22 7.60
N VAL A 275 -5.79 -8.80 8.15
CA VAL A 275 -6.54 -8.19 9.27
C VAL A 275 -5.63 -8.04 10.50
N GLY A 276 -4.93 -9.12 10.89
CA GLY A 276 -3.98 -9.09 12.00
C GLY A 276 -2.89 -8.05 11.82
N SER A 277 -2.30 -7.98 10.62
CA SER A 277 -1.27 -6.98 10.26
C SER A 277 -1.79 -5.55 10.34
N LEU A 278 -2.99 -5.26 9.83
CA LEU A 278 -3.60 -3.93 9.90
C LEU A 278 -3.78 -3.46 11.34
N LEU A 279 -4.35 -4.30 12.20
CA LEU A 279 -4.56 -3.98 13.61
C LEU A 279 -3.22 -3.74 14.32
N PHE A 280 -2.26 -4.62 14.09
CA PHE A 280 -0.92 -4.54 14.68
C PHE A 280 -0.17 -3.28 14.21
N PHE A 281 -0.14 -2.97 12.91
CA PHE A 281 0.57 -1.80 12.41
C PHE A 281 -0.08 -0.49 12.84
N CYS A 282 -1.41 -0.41 12.94
CA CYS A 282 -2.08 0.75 13.52
C CYS A 282 -1.68 0.96 14.98
N LEU A 283 -1.62 -0.12 15.78
CA LEU A 283 -1.18 -0.06 17.18
C LEU A 283 0.31 0.31 17.29
N ALA A 284 1.17 -0.29 16.49
CA ALA A 284 2.61 -0.04 16.48
C ALA A 284 2.95 1.40 16.08
N LEU A 285 2.25 1.93 15.06
CA LEU A 285 2.41 3.31 14.62
C LEU A 285 1.93 4.32 15.66
N ASP A 286 0.82 4.03 16.34
CA ASP A 286 0.34 4.83 17.47
C ASP A 286 1.36 4.86 18.62
N TRP A 287 1.96 3.71 18.92
CA TRP A 287 3.01 3.63 19.93
C TRP A 287 4.27 4.40 19.52
N LEU A 288 4.72 4.27 18.26
CA LEU A 288 5.88 5.00 17.72
C LEU A 288 5.65 6.51 17.76
N GLU A 289 4.47 6.96 17.35
CA GLU A 289 4.11 8.38 17.35
C GLU A 289 4.15 8.96 18.75
N ARG A 290 3.52 8.30 19.73
CA ARG A 290 3.53 8.73 21.13
C ARG A 290 4.94 8.78 21.73
N ARG A 291 5.80 7.79 21.40
CA ARG A 291 7.20 7.79 21.83
C ARG A 291 8.02 8.92 21.22
N ALA A 292 7.80 9.19 19.93
CA ALA A 292 8.46 10.29 19.23
C ALA A 292 8.06 11.66 19.83
N GLN A 293 6.77 11.84 20.14
CA GLN A 293 6.26 13.08 20.74
C GLN A 293 6.71 13.27 22.20
N ALA A 294 6.67 12.22 23.02
CA ALA A 294 7.11 12.29 24.43
C ALA A 294 8.56 12.76 24.57
N LYS A 295 9.43 12.32 23.66
CA LYS A 295 10.83 12.74 23.65
C LYS A 295 10.99 14.21 23.25
N ALA A 296 10.23 14.68 22.25
CA ALA A 296 10.27 16.07 21.83
C ALA A 296 9.87 17.03 22.98
N HIS A 297 8.89 16.63 23.80
CA HIS A 297 8.49 17.41 24.98
C HIS A 297 9.50 17.40 26.12
N THR A 298 10.30 16.34 26.26
CA THR A 298 11.32 16.24 27.32
C THR A 298 12.59 17.02 26.97
N GLU A 299 12.87 17.21 25.70
CA GLU A 299 14.07 17.93 25.21
C GLU A 299 13.84 19.45 25.09
N ALA A 300 12.62 19.90 24.86
CA ALA A 300 12.25 21.32 24.76
C ALA A 300 12.56 22.14 26.04
N PRO A 301 12.26 21.68 27.28
CA PRO A 301 12.60 22.42 28.49
C PRO A 301 14.09 22.50 28.79
N LYS A 302 14.87 21.48 28.41
CA LYS A 302 16.33 21.48 28.59
C LYS A 302 17.06 22.48 27.68
N ALA A 303 16.55 22.71 26.49
CA ALA A 303 17.06 23.71 25.56
C ALA A 303 16.82 25.16 26.05
N LEU A 304 15.69 25.40 26.76
CA LEU A 304 15.40 26.71 27.37
C LEU A 304 16.22 26.96 28.63
N GLN A 305 16.59 25.94 29.40
CA GLN A 305 17.38 26.09 30.63
C GLN A 305 18.90 26.26 30.37
N SER A 306 19.36 26.00 29.14
CA SER A 306 20.78 26.18 28.76
C SER A 306 21.10 27.55 28.19
N ILE A 307 20.16 28.52 28.21
CA ILE A 307 20.47 29.92 27.88
C ILE A 307 21.10 30.55 29.14
N PRO A 308 22.38 30.94 29.12
CA PRO A 308 22.96 31.68 30.24
C PRO A 308 22.18 32.97 30.42
N GLN A 309 21.71 33.23 31.62
CA GLN A 309 21.25 34.54 32.02
C GLN A 309 22.47 35.48 32.01
N ALA A 310 22.79 36.05 30.85
CA ALA A 310 23.74 37.10 30.74
C ALA A 310 23.05 38.44 30.96
N ALA A 311 23.42 39.03 32.09
CA ALA A 311 23.34 40.45 32.48
C ALA A 311 22.56 41.40 31.55
N THR A 312 21.57 42.01 32.14
CA THR A 312 20.90 43.25 31.66
C THR A 312 21.93 44.38 31.50
N THR A 313 22.29 44.67 30.26
CA THR A 313 22.76 46.01 29.85
C THR A 313 22.13 46.29 28.46
N PRO A 314 21.54 47.49 28.26
CA PRO A 314 20.93 47.86 26.98
C PRO A 314 22.02 48.44 26.06
N GLU A 315 21.92 48.09 24.78
CA GLU A 315 22.56 48.70 23.60
C GLU A 315 23.47 47.74 22.79
N ALA A 316 22.92 47.29 21.68
CA ALA A 316 23.43 47.36 20.31
C ALA A 316 22.76 46.33 19.39
N PRO A 317 22.47 46.64 18.12
CA PRO A 317 21.80 45.70 17.20
C PRO A 317 22.84 44.69 16.64
N LEU A 318 22.73 43.45 17.02
CA LEU A 318 23.55 42.35 16.45
C LEU A 318 22.73 41.60 15.39
N SER A 319 22.99 41.95 14.15
CA SER A 319 22.81 41.09 13.00
C SER A 319 23.77 39.90 13.10
N GLY A 320 23.24 38.72 13.28
CA GLY A 320 24.06 37.50 13.31
C GLY A 320 23.21 36.31 13.70
N SER A 321 22.47 35.71 12.73
CA SER A 321 21.77 34.45 12.93
C SER A 321 22.81 33.31 13.09
N CYS A 322 23.25 33.06 14.31
CA CYS A 322 23.98 31.84 14.62
C CYS A 322 23.04 30.66 14.72
N HIS A 323 22.72 30.03 13.58
CA HIS A 323 22.08 28.72 13.54
C HIS A 323 23.04 27.66 14.08
N ARG A 324 23.11 27.54 15.39
CA ARG A 324 23.76 26.39 16.04
C ARG A 324 22.89 25.16 15.70
N LYS A 325 23.31 24.35 14.71
CA LYS A 325 22.78 23.01 14.48
C LYS A 325 23.06 22.18 15.73
N VAL A 326 22.07 22.07 16.60
CA VAL A 326 22.05 21.06 17.65
C VAL A 326 21.93 19.72 16.92
N THR A 327 23.01 18.95 16.89
CA THR A 327 23.02 17.57 16.39
C THR A 327 22.25 16.71 17.39
N GLU A 328 20.93 16.67 17.22
CA GLU A 328 20.06 15.77 17.96
C GLU A 328 20.39 14.32 17.59
N ARG A 329 20.97 13.56 18.50
CA ARG A 329 20.97 12.10 18.45
C ARG A 329 19.51 11.63 18.65
N GLY A 330 18.74 11.54 17.57
CA GLY A 330 17.38 11.07 17.60
C GLY A 330 17.28 9.66 18.18
N SER A 331 16.26 9.39 18.99
CA SER A 331 16.01 8.00 19.42
C SER A 331 15.70 7.13 18.21
N LEU A 332 15.97 5.82 18.29
CA LEU A 332 15.63 4.86 17.23
C LEU A 332 14.16 4.99 16.79
N ALA A 333 13.24 5.17 17.75
CA ALA A 333 11.82 5.39 17.46
C ALA A 333 11.57 6.66 16.62
N SER A 334 12.28 7.77 16.92
CA SER A 334 12.17 9.01 16.12
C SER A 334 12.74 8.85 14.72
N LEU A 335 13.85 8.11 14.58
CA LEU A 335 14.44 7.83 13.26
C LEU A 335 13.53 6.95 12.42
N LEU A 336 13.00 5.86 12.99
CA LEU A 336 12.03 4.98 12.32
C LEU A 336 10.77 5.74 11.91
N TYR A 337 10.22 6.55 12.81
CA TYR A 337 9.04 7.37 12.50
C TYR A 337 9.31 8.32 11.32
N LYS A 338 10.45 9.03 11.33
CA LYS A 338 10.83 9.92 10.22
C LYS A 338 11.02 9.16 8.90
N ALA A 339 11.68 8.01 8.93
CA ALA A 339 11.88 7.17 7.74
C ALA A 339 10.55 6.70 7.14
N ILE A 340 9.63 6.16 7.97
CA ILE A 340 8.30 5.72 7.55
C ILE A 340 7.49 6.90 6.99
N SER A 341 7.53 8.07 7.65
CA SER A 341 6.85 9.28 7.19
C SER A 341 7.38 9.76 5.83
N THR A 342 8.68 9.65 5.60
CA THR A 342 9.30 10.00 4.31
C THR A 342 8.82 9.04 3.21
N LEU A 343 8.86 7.73 3.45
CA LEU A 343 8.33 6.74 2.51
C LEU A 343 6.84 6.99 2.20
N SER A 344 6.05 7.33 3.22
CA SER A 344 4.64 7.68 3.07
C SER A 344 4.43 8.89 2.16
N ALA A 345 5.22 9.94 2.32
CA ALA A 345 5.10 11.16 1.53
C ALA A 345 5.28 10.92 0.02
N TYR A 346 6.15 9.98 -0.34
CA TYR A 346 6.46 9.62 -1.72
C TYR A 346 5.80 8.31 -2.18
N SER A 347 4.95 7.69 -1.36
CA SER A 347 4.39 6.35 -1.59
C SER A 347 3.76 6.16 -2.97
N MET A 348 3.04 7.17 -3.50
CA MET A 348 2.41 7.06 -4.82
C MET A 348 3.44 7.00 -5.95
N LEU A 349 4.50 7.82 -5.91
CA LEU A 349 5.55 7.75 -6.92
C LEU A 349 6.39 6.48 -6.77
N ILE A 350 6.74 6.09 -5.54
CA ILE A 350 7.42 4.81 -5.27
C ILE A 350 6.60 3.65 -5.87
N TYR A 351 5.27 3.66 -5.66
CA TYR A 351 4.38 2.65 -6.25
C TYR A 351 4.50 2.58 -7.78
N PHE A 352 4.58 3.72 -8.46
CA PHE A 352 4.68 3.72 -9.92
C PHE A 352 6.09 3.43 -10.46
N VAL A 353 7.16 3.78 -9.73
CA VAL A 353 8.53 3.68 -10.28
C VAL A 353 9.30 2.41 -9.89
N HIS A 354 8.92 1.75 -8.77
CA HIS A 354 9.69 0.59 -8.29
C HIS A 354 9.77 -0.57 -9.31
N PRO A 355 8.73 -0.86 -10.15
CA PRO A 355 8.86 -1.94 -11.12
C PRO A 355 9.86 -1.61 -12.24
N LEU A 356 9.95 -0.33 -12.63
CA LEU A 356 10.96 0.11 -13.60
C LEU A 356 12.38 -0.10 -13.07
N LEU A 357 12.61 0.27 -11.80
CA LEU A 357 13.90 0.08 -11.16
C LEU A 357 14.21 -1.40 -10.91
N LEU A 358 13.21 -2.22 -10.60
CA LEU A 358 13.37 -3.66 -10.49
C LEU A 358 13.73 -4.30 -11.83
N ASP A 359 13.10 -3.89 -12.91
CA ASP A 359 13.42 -4.35 -14.26
C ASP A 359 14.84 -3.98 -14.67
N TRP A 360 15.27 -2.75 -14.43
CA TRP A 360 16.66 -2.33 -14.65
C TRP A 360 17.66 -3.12 -13.81
N LEU A 361 17.34 -3.37 -12.55
CA LEU A 361 18.18 -4.16 -11.64
C LEU A 361 18.31 -5.60 -12.13
N SER A 362 17.19 -6.22 -12.53
CA SER A 362 17.13 -7.58 -13.07
C SER A 362 17.90 -7.68 -14.39
N SER A 363 17.73 -6.71 -15.28
CA SER A 363 18.45 -6.63 -16.55
C SER A 363 19.96 -6.50 -16.33
N ALA A 364 20.39 -5.66 -15.39
CA ALA A 364 21.80 -5.55 -15.03
C ALA A 364 22.35 -6.87 -14.48
N TYR A 365 21.62 -7.56 -13.61
CA TYR A 365 22.05 -8.87 -13.09
C TYR A 365 22.19 -9.91 -14.22
N ASN A 366 21.26 -9.95 -15.16
CA ASN A 366 21.33 -10.84 -16.32
C ASN A 366 22.51 -10.49 -17.24
N HIS A 367 22.72 -9.20 -17.52
CA HIS A 367 23.82 -8.73 -18.39
C HIS A 367 25.20 -9.08 -17.82
N PHE A 368 25.39 -8.93 -16.50
CA PHE A 368 26.66 -9.26 -15.85
C PHE A 368 26.78 -10.71 -15.38
N GLY A 369 25.82 -11.58 -15.72
CA GLY A 369 25.82 -13.00 -15.31
C GLY A 369 25.81 -13.20 -13.79
N ILE A 370 25.17 -12.29 -13.05
CA ILE A 370 25.17 -12.31 -11.59
C ILE A 370 24.20 -13.37 -11.08
N ILE A 371 24.73 -14.45 -10.51
CA ILE A 371 23.94 -15.51 -9.89
C ILE A 371 23.29 -14.96 -8.62
N MET A 372 21.97 -15.15 -8.49
CA MET A 372 21.20 -14.71 -7.32
C MET A 372 21.51 -15.60 -6.11
N THR A 373 21.88 -14.96 -5.01
CA THR A 373 22.07 -15.54 -3.69
C THR A 373 21.19 -14.83 -2.67
N VAL A 374 20.97 -15.43 -1.51
CA VAL A 374 20.19 -14.83 -0.41
C VAL A 374 20.68 -13.41 -0.08
N LYS A 375 22.00 -13.22 0.04
CA LYS A 375 22.60 -11.91 0.34
C LYS A 375 22.33 -10.88 -0.76
N LYS A 376 22.40 -11.30 -2.04
CA LYS A 376 22.16 -10.41 -3.18
C LYS A 376 20.68 -10.03 -3.27
N VAL A 377 19.75 -10.94 -3.02
CA VAL A 377 18.31 -10.63 -3.00
C VAL A 377 17.99 -9.68 -1.84
N ALA A 378 18.53 -9.90 -0.64
CA ALA A 378 18.36 -9.00 0.48
C ALA A 378 18.94 -7.59 0.20
N LEU A 379 20.13 -7.52 -0.40
CA LEU A 379 20.74 -6.26 -0.85
C LEU A 379 19.86 -5.58 -1.90
N SER A 380 19.32 -6.34 -2.86
CA SER A 380 18.42 -5.82 -3.91
C SER A 380 17.18 -5.19 -3.31
N TYR A 381 16.61 -5.78 -2.25
CA TYR A 381 15.49 -5.18 -1.53
C TYR A 381 15.84 -3.79 -0.99
N VAL A 382 16.97 -3.68 -0.30
CA VAL A 382 17.42 -2.38 0.25
C VAL A 382 17.70 -1.38 -0.87
N LEU A 383 18.39 -1.79 -1.93
CA LEU A 383 18.68 -0.95 -3.09
C LEU A 383 17.40 -0.47 -3.77
N LEU A 384 16.40 -1.35 -3.92
CA LEU A 384 15.14 -0.99 -4.54
C LEU A 384 14.32 -0.03 -3.68
N VAL A 385 14.29 -0.20 -2.36
CA VAL A 385 13.64 0.74 -1.43
C VAL A 385 14.28 2.12 -1.51
N LEU A 386 15.61 2.20 -1.35
CA LEU A 386 16.34 3.46 -1.36
C LEU A 386 16.35 4.10 -2.75
N GLY A 387 16.55 3.32 -3.79
CA GLY A 387 16.54 3.77 -5.19
C GLY A 387 15.17 4.32 -5.60
N SER A 388 14.08 3.61 -5.24
CA SER A 388 12.71 4.07 -5.52
C SER A 388 12.40 5.36 -4.79
N LEU A 389 12.82 5.51 -3.54
CA LEU A 389 12.66 6.75 -2.78
C LEU A 389 13.46 7.89 -3.41
N ALA A 390 14.74 7.67 -3.69
CA ALA A 390 15.61 8.70 -4.29
C ALA A 390 15.08 9.13 -5.66
N PHE A 391 14.70 8.18 -6.51
CA PHE A 391 14.14 8.47 -7.83
C PHE A 391 12.81 9.21 -7.73
N SER A 392 11.95 8.86 -6.76
CA SER A 392 10.68 9.57 -6.51
C SER A 392 10.91 11.02 -6.06
N ILE A 393 11.94 11.28 -5.25
CA ILE A 393 12.34 12.64 -4.83
C ILE A 393 12.80 13.44 -6.06
N LEU A 394 13.66 12.85 -6.90
CA LEU A 394 14.16 13.50 -8.12
C LEU A 394 13.02 13.81 -9.09
N LEU A 395 12.11 12.86 -9.34
CA LEU A 395 10.94 13.07 -10.19
C LEU A 395 10.02 14.16 -9.64
N THR A 396 9.81 14.21 -8.33
CA THR A 396 9.01 15.28 -7.70
C THR A 396 9.59 16.63 -8.01
N LYS A 397 10.91 16.81 -7.84
CA LYS A 397 11.61 18.06 -8.17
C LYS A 397 11.54 18.39 -9.68
N ALA A 398 11.66 17.38 -10.55
CA ALA A 398 11.54 17.58 -11.99
C ALA A 398 10.12 18.01 -12.39
N PHE A 399 9.10 17.37 -11.81
CA PHE A 399 7.70 17.70 -12.09
C PHE A 399 7.27 19.05 -11.51
N GLU A 400 7.94 19.59 -10.49
CA GLU A 400 7.68 20.96 -9.99
C GLU A 400 7.94 22.02 -11.06
N LYS A 401 8.83 21.75 -12.01
CA LYS A 401 9.13 22.65 -13.13
C LYS A 401 8.08 22.63 -14.25
N CYS A 402 7.20 21.61 -14.28
CA CYS A 402 6.15 21.46 -15.27
C CYS A 402 4.83 21.06 -14.64
N SER A 403 3.90 22.01 -14.51
CA SER A 403 2.59 21.80 -13.87
C SER A 403 1.76 20.69 -14.55
N THR A 404 1.87 20.55 -15.87
CA THR A 404 1.19 19.52 -16.63
C THR A 404 1.75 18.12 -16.30
N ALA A 405 3.06 17.95 -16.30
CA ALA A 405 3.68 16.68 -15.89
C ALA A 405 3.36 16.33 -14.44
N LYS A 406 3.42 17.31 -13.53
CA LYS A 406 3.03 17.11 -12.14
C LYS A 406 1.59 16.61 -12.03
N LEU A 407 0.64 17.21 -12.76
CA LEU A 407 -0.75 16.78 -12.78
C LEU A 407 -0.91 15.37 -13.34
N LEU A 408 -0.30 15.09 -14.50
CA LEU A 408 -0.44 13.80 -15.20
C LEU A 408 0.15 12.63 -14.40
N PHE A 409 1.34 12.80 -13.82
CA PHE A 409 2.07 11.71 -13.16
C PHE A 409 1.87 11.62 -11.63
N THR A 410 1.36 12.70 -11.00
CA THR A 410 1.10 12.70 -9.54
C THR A 410 -0.32 13.05 -9.15
N GLY A 411 -1.17 13.48 -10.08
CA GLY A 411 -2.54 13.95 -9.79
C GLY A 411 -2.60 15.25 -8.97
N LYS A 412 -1.46 15.91 -8.73
CA LYS A 412 -1.34 17.13 -7.94
C LYS A 412 -1.18 18.34 -8.86
N ARG A 413 -1.77 19.48 -8.49
CA ARG A 413 -1.53 20.78 -9.15
C ARG A 413 -0.34 21.49 -8.53
#